data_971bbfac98250341ed2f18aa8b678e76
#
_entry.id   971bbfac98250341ed2f18aa8b678e76
#
_cell.length_a   1.000
_cell.length_b   1.000
_cell.length_c   1.000
_cell.angle_alpha   90.00
_cell.angle_beta   90.00
_cell.angle_gamma   90.00
#
_symmetry.space_group_name_H-M   'P 1'
#
loop_
_entity.id
_entity.type
_entity.pdbx_description
1 polymer ?
#
loop_
_entity_poly.entity_id
_entity_poly.type
_entity_poly.pdbx_seq_one_letter_code
_entity_poly.pdbx_strand_id
1 'polypeptide(L)'
;MRRYLKAFFFYNMGVQTVMFLAATFGDKELKLPGEKLILTVLIIQVVAVAGSYLFAYVSKVKGNKISLSIMVVIWILVCLGAYFVTSAMQFYVVATVVGLVMGGIQSQSRSAFSKLIPENTIDHASYFSFYDVTEKLSIVIGTFAYGLIEQLTGSMRNSTLALATFFILGLLFLRQTNFNVIRLPKAEEAR
;
A
#
# COMPACT_ATOMS: atom_id res chain seq x y z
N MET A 1 -16.18 5.55 -7.06
CA MET A 1 -16.02 4.99 -5.71
C MET A 1 -15.87 3.46 -5.70
N ARG A 2 -16.86 2.62 -6.10
CA ARG A 2 -16.77 1.14 -6.04
C ARG A 2 -15.50 0.56 -6.70
N ARG A 3 -15.07 1.07 -7.87
CA ARG A 3 -13.84 0.63 -8.54
C ARG A 3 -12.59 0.98 -7.74
N TYR A 4 -12.58 2.13 -7.08
CA TYR A 4 -11.49 2.54 -6.21
C TYR A 4 -11.37 1.62 -4.98
N LEU A 5 -12.48 1.31 -4.30
CA LEU A 5 -12.46 0.40 -3.15
C LEU A 5 -11.98 -1.00 -3.52
N LYS A 6 -12.32 -1.51 -4.72
CA LYS A 6 -11.74 -2.77 -5.22
C LYS A 6 -10.23 -2.65 -5.41
N ALA A 7 -9.75 -1.56 -6.03
CA ALA A 7 -8.31 -1.32 -6.18
C ALA A 7 -7.62 -1.25 -4.82
N PHE A 8 -8.18 -0.46 -3.89
CA PHE A 8 -7.71 -0.30 -2.52
C PHE A 8 -7.63 -1.65 -1.80
N PHE A 9 -8.69 -2.44 -1.84
CA PHE A 9 -8.75 -3.76 -1.22
C PHE A 9 -7.58 -4.64 -1.66
N PHE A 10 -7.35 -4.77 -2.98
CA PHE A 10 -6.30 -5.63 -3.49
C PHE A 10 -4.89 -5.14 -3.16
N TYR A 11 -4.55 -3.88 -3.43
CA TYR A 11 -3.19 -3.45 -3.12
C TYR A 11 -2.95 -3.33 -1.61
N ASN A 12 -3.97 -3.02 -0.80
CA ASN A 12 -3.84 -2.96 0.65
C ASN A 12 -3.63 -4.35 1.28
N MET A 13 -4.18 -5.42 0.69
CA MET A 13 -3.83 -6.80 1.08
C MET A 13 -2.31 -6.98 1.06
N GLY A 14 -1.64 -6.58 0.00
CA GLY A 14 -0.18 -6.67 -0.11
C GLY A 14 0.55 -5.75 0.88
N VAL A 15 0.18 -4.46 0.93
CA VAL A 15 0.83 -3.45 1.78
C VAL A 15 0.82 -3.87 3.25
N GLN A 16 -0.34 -4.19 3.77
CA GLN A 16 -0.49 -4.52 5.19
C GLN A 16 0.18 -5.86 5.55
N THR A 17 0.10 -6.84 4.66
CA THR A 17 0.76 -8.14 4.86
C THR A 17 2.28 -7.97 4.92
N VAL A 18 2.88 -7.21 4.01
CA VAL A 18 4.33 -6.95 4.06
C VAL A 18 4.71 -6.26 5.37
N MET A 19 3.93 -5.29 5.83
CA MET A 19 4.20 -4.59 7.10
C MET A 19 4.21 -5.54 8.30
N PHE A 20 3.20 -6.40 8.42
CA PHE A 20 3.11 -7.33 9.55
C PHE A 20 4.19 -8.42 9.51
N LEU A 21 4.63 -8.83 8.32
CA LEU A 21 5.50 -9.98 8.15
C LEU A 21 6.95 -9.62 7.83
N ALA A 22 7.30 -8.35 7.62
CA ALA A 22 8.67 -7.94 7.31
C ALA A 22 9.69 -8.38 8.36
N ALA A 23 9.37 -8.21 9.65
CA ALA A 23 10.22 -8.66 10.75
C ALA A 23 10.35 -10.19 10.78
N THR A 24 9.25 -10.92 10.61
CA THR A 24 9.23 -12.39 10.56
C THR A 24 10.03 -12.92 9.37
N PHE A 25 9.95 -12.26 8.22
CA PHE A 25 10.77 -12.58 7.04
C PHE A 25 12.28 -12.42 7.34
N GLY A 26 12.65 -11.31 7.97
CA GLY A 26 14.04 -11.06 8.36
C GLY A 26 14.57 -12.07 9.37
N ASP A 27 13.72 -12.52 10.30
CA ASP A 27 14.07 -13.56 11.29
C ASP A 27 14.20 -14.95 10.63
N LYS A 28 13.16 -15.43 9.96
CA LYS A 28 13.11 -16.78 9.43
C LYS A 28 14.01 -17.00 8.22
N GLU A 29 14.01 -16.09 7.25
CA GLU A 29 14.73 -16.26 5.97
C GLU A 29 16.18 -15.80 6.04
N LEU A 30 16.48 -14.75 6.82
CA LEU A 30 17.81 -14.16 6.91
C LEU A 30 18.49 -14.44 8.24
N LYS A 31 17.78 -15.04 9.21
CA LYS A 31 18.26 -15.33 10.57
C LYS A 31 18.89 -14.11 11.23
N LEU A 32 18.26 -12.95 11.05
CA LEU A 32 18.76 -11.70 11.62
C LEU A 32 18.49 -11.66 13.13
N PRO A 33 19.46 -11.23 13.94
CA PRO A 33 19.25 -11.05 15.37
C PRO A 33 18.23 -9.93 15.63
N GLY A 34 17.52 -10.03 16.78
CA GLY A 34 16.42 -9.12 17.13
C GLY A 34 16.78 -7.61 17.03
N GLU A 35 18.01 -7.25 17.42
CA GLU A 35 18.52 -5.87 17.33
C GLU A 35 18.48 -5.34 15.89
N LYS A 36 18.84 -6.17 14.90
CA LYS A 36 18.81 -5.81 13.47
C LYS A 36 17.38 -5.71 12.96
N LEU A 37 16.47 -6.51 13.49
CA LEU A 37 15.04 -6.41 13.14
C LEU A 37 14.43 -5.14 13.70
N ILE A 38 14.74 -4.77 14.94
CA ILE A 38 14.32 -3.49 15.54
C ILE A 38 14.85 -2.31 14.71
N LEU A 39 16.14 -2.34 14.35
CA LEU A 39 16.74 -1.31 13.49
C LEU A 39 16.01 -1.21 12.15
N THR A 40 15.64 -2.34 11.54
CA THR A 40 14.87 -2.36 10.29
C THR A 40 13.53 -1.65 10.44
N VAL A 41 12.79 -1.94 11.52
CA VAL A 41 11.50 -1.29 11.80
C VAL A 41 11.68 0.21 12.00
N LEU A 42 12.70 0.64 12.72
CA LEU A 42 13.02 2.06 12.92
C LEU A 42 13.35 2.77 11.60
N ILE A 43 14.14 2.13 10.72
CA ILE A 43 14.42 2.66 9.37
C ILE A 43 13.14 2.86 8.60
N ILE A 44 12.26 1.84 8.55
CA ILE A 44 10.96 1.91 7.85
C ILE A 44 10.16 3.10 8.36
N GLN A 45 10.04 3.29 9.69
CA GLN A 45 9.24 4.35 10.29
C GLN A 45 9.77 5.75 9.98
N VAL A 46 11.08 5.96 10.12
CA VAL A 46 11.70 7.26 9.84
C VAL A 46 11.58 7.60 8.35
N VAL A 47 11.87 6.65 7.48
CA VAL A 47 11.78 6.85 6.03
C VAL A 47 10.33 7.04 5.57
N ALA A 48 9.35 6.41 6.24
CA ALA A 48 7.94 6.59 5.92
C ALA A 48 7.47 8.04 6.08
N VAL A 49 8.02 8.78 7.02
CA VAL A 49 7.72 10.22 7.18
C VAL A 49 8.17 10.97 5.92
N ALA A 50 9.41 10.80 5.48
CA ALA A 50 9.93 11.42 4.27
C ALA A 50 9.13 10.99 3.02
N GLY A 51 8.80 9.70 2.93
CA GLY A 51 7.98 9.13 1.86
C GLY A 51 6.59 9.75 1.77
N SER A 52 5.94 10.02 2.90
CA SER A 52 4.62 10.66 2.93
C SER A 52 4.66 12.06 2.31
N TYR A 53 5.67 12.87 2.62
CA TYR A 53 5.86 14.20 2.02
C TYR A 53 6.18 14.11 0.53
N LEU A 54 7.08 13.21 0.14
CA LEU A 54 7.46 13.01 -1.26
C LEU A 54 6.23 12.68 -2.12
N PHE A 55 5.44 11.69 -1.72
CA PHE A 55 4.28 11.27 -2.50
C PHE A 55 3.09 12.23 -2.37
N ALA A 56 2.99 13.01 -1.29
CA ALA A 56 2.05 14.13 -1.24
C ALA A 56 2.39 15.19 -2.29
N TYR A 57 3.68 15.52 -2.46
CA TYR A 57 4.13 16.42 -3.52
C TYR A 57 3.85 15.85 -4.93
N VAL A 58 4.19 14.57 -5.18
CA VAL A 58 3.87 13.90 -6.45
C VAL A 58 2.37 13.93 -6.74
N SER A 59 1.56 13.68 -5.72
CA SER A 59 0.09 13.73 -5.84
C SER A 59 -0.43 15.13 -6.15
N LYS A 60 0.18 16.18 -5.58
CA LYS A 60 -0.17 17.57 -5.87
C LYS A 60 0.12 17.93 -7.33
N VAL A 61 1.25 17.48 -7.88
CA VAL A 61 1.70 17.83 -9.23
C VAL A 61 1.05 16.95 -10.29
N LYS A 62 1.00 15.64 -10.09
CA LYS A 62 0.57 14.63 -11.10
C LYS A 62 -0.81 14.02 -10.81
N GLY A 63 -1.40 14.33 -9.66
CA GLY A 63 -2.68 13.81 -9.23
C GLY A 63 -2.59 12.48 -8.47
N ASN A 64 -3.61 12.20 -7.65
CA ASN A 64 -3.66 11.03 -6.76
C ASN A 64 -3.54 9.70 -7.52
N LYS A 65 -4.17 9.58 -8.70
CA LYS A 65 -4.15 8.33 -9.48
C LYS A 65 -2.73 7.94 -9.90
N ILE A 66 -1.97 8.91 -10.41
CA ILE A 66 -0.60 8.67 -10.88
C ILE A 66 0.30 8.38 -9.67
N SER A 67 0.19 9.16 -8.60
CA SER A 67 0.97 8.95 -7.37
C SER A 67 0.75 7.54 -6.79
N LEU A 68 -0.52 7.12 -6.63
CA LEU A 68 -0.86 5.76 -6.17
C LEU A 68 -0.35 4.68 -7.13
N SER A 69 -0.49 4.89 -8.45
CA SER A 69 -0.01 3.90 -9.44
C SER A 69 1.51 3.70 -9.37
N ILE A 70 2.28 4.80 -9.20
CA ILE A 70 3.74 4.72 -9.03
C ILE A 70 4.07 3.91 -7.77
N MET A 71 3.41 4.20 -6.64
CA MET A 71 3.67 3.48 -5.39
C MET A 71 3.33 1.99 -5.50
N VAL A 72 2.22 1.63 -6.15
CA VAL A 72 1.85 0.22 -6.36
C VAL A 72 2.86 -0.50 -7.27
N VAL A 73 3.39 0.18 -8.30
CA VAL A 73 4.47 -0.39 -9.13
C VAL A 73 5.73 -0.60 -8.31
N ILE A 74 6.13 0.35 -7.45
CA ILE A 74 7.28 0.17 -6.56
C ILE A 74 7.04 -1.01 -5.60
N TRP A 75 5.82 -1.20 -5.08
CA TRP A 75 5.47 -2.36 -4.26
C TRP A 75 5.63 -3.70 -4.99
N ILE A 76 5.29 -3.77 -6.29
CA ILE A 76 5.56 -4.95 -7.11
C ILE A 76 7.07 -5.21 -7.17
N LEU A 77 7.87 -4.17 -7.41
CA LEU A 77 9.33 -4.30 -7.44
C LEU A 77 9.93 -4.69 -6.08
N VAL A 78 9.36 -4.20 -4.98
CA VAL A 78 9.72 -4.61 -3.62
C VAL A 78 9.49 -6.11 -3.42
N CYS A 79 8.33 -6.65 -3.83
CA CYS A 79 8.05 -8.08 -3.73
C CYS A 79 9.02 -8.92 -4.56
N LEU A 80 9.32 -8.48 -5.78
CA LEU A 80 10.32 -9.14 -6.63
C LEU A 80 11.72 -9.05 -6.03
N GLY A 81 12.11 -7.87 -5.53
CA GLY A 81 13.39 -7.66 -4.88
C GLY A 81 13.57 -8.51 -3.62
N ALA A 82 12.54 -8.57 -2.78
CA ALA A 82 12.56 -9.36 -1.55
C ALA A 82 12.80 -10.86 -1.79
N TYR A 83 12.35 -11.38 -2.94
CA TYR A 83 12.62 -12.77 -3.34
C TYR A 83 14.13 -13.07 -3.47
N PHE A 84 14.92 -12.11 -3.96
CA PHE A 84 16.35 -12.25 -4.19
C PHE A 84 17.24 -11.82 -3.01
N VAL A 85 16.66 -11.29 -1.94
CA VAL A 85 17.43 -10.83 -0.76
C VAL A 85 18.07 -12.03 -0.05
N THR A 86 19.40 -11.91 0.13
CA THR A 86 20.22 -12.96 0.80
C THR A 86 21.09 -12.39 1.93
N SER A 87 21.21 -11.07 2.03
CA SER A 87 22.05 -10.41 3.03
C SER A 87 21.30 -9.34 3.82
N ALA A 88 21.79 -9.03 5.04
CA ALA A 88 21.23 -7.99 5.88
C ALA A 88 21.25 -6.61 5.18
N MET A 89 22.32 -6.29 4.44
CA MET A 89 22.42 -5.00 3.74
C MET A 89 21.36 -4.87 2.65
N GLN A 90 21.14 -5.92 1.85
CA GLN A 90 20.07 -5.93 0.84
C GLN A 90 18.70 -5.79 1.48
N PHE A 91 18.51 -6.43 2.65
CA PHE A 91 17.25 -6.31 3.41
C PHE A 91 17.01 -4.87 3.88
N TYR A 92 18.02 -4.16 4.37
CA TYR A 92 17.90 -2.75 4.76
C TYR A 92 17.58 -1.84 3.57
N VAL A 93 18.15 -2.11 2.40
CA VAL A 93 17.82 -1.37 1.17
C VAL A 93 16.34 -1.57 0.82
N VAL A 94 15.87 -2.82 0.81
CA VAL A 94 14.45 -3.11 0.54
C VAL A 94 13.55 -2.48 1.61
N ALA A 95 13.91 -2.58 2.89
CA ALA A 95 13.18 -1.95 3.99
C ALA A 95 13.09 -0.42 3.85
N THR A 96 14.17 0.23 3.38
CA THR A 96 14.16 1.66 3.08
C THR A 96 13.16 2.02 1.98
N VAL A 97 13.12 1.24 0.89
CA VAL A 97 12.14 1.43 -0.18
C VAL A 97 10.72 1.18 0.31
N VAL A 98 10.52 0.13 1.11
CA VAL A 98 9.24 -0.17 1.78
C VAL A 98 8.79 1.04 2.60
N GLY A 99 9.65 1.57 3.48
CA GLY A 99 9.35 2.76 4.27
C GLY A 99 8.91 3.92 3.41
N LEU A 100 9.66 4.22 2.35
CA LEU A 100 9.38 5.34 1.45
C LEU A 100 7.98 5.26 0.84
N VAL A 101 7.58 4.10 0.33
CA VAL A 101 6.27 3.95 -0.33
C VAL A 101 5.12 3.73 0.65
N MET A 102 5.39 3.17 1.83
CA MET A 102 4.41 2.85 2.85
C MET A 102 3.71 4.10 3.40
N GLY A 103 4.48 5.09 3.87
CA GLY A 103 3.91 6.33 4.39
C GLY A 103 3.10 7.07 3.34
N GLY A 104 3.59 7.08 2.09
CA GLY A 104 2.90 7.68 0.96
C GLY A 104 1.59 6.98 0.61
N ILE A 105 1.58 5.65 0.49
CA ILE A 105 0.40 4.92 0.02
C ILE A 105 -0.74 4.97 1.02
N GLN A 106 -0.46 4.92 2.33
CA GLN A 106 -1.48 5.02 3.37
C GLN A 106 -2.16 6.39 3.37
N SER A 107 -1.36 7.47 3.41
CA SER A 107 -1.88 8.84 3.42
C SER A 107 -2.63 9.18 2.13
N GLN A 108 -2.07 8.79 0.97
CA GLN A 108 -2.67 9.07 -0.33
C GLN A 108 -3.92 8.23 -0.60
N SER A 109 -4.00 7.01 -0.11
CA SER A 109 -5.20 6.18 -0.26
C SER A 109 -6.40 6.81 0.44
N ARG A 110 -6.23 7.26 1.68
CA ARG A 110 -7.30 7.93 2.43
C ARG A 110 -7.67 9.28 1.80
N SER A 111 -6.68 10.07 1.36
CA SER A 111 -6.90 11.32 0.64
C SER A 111 -7.60 11.12 -0.72
N ALA A 112 -7.24 10.09 -1.46
CA ALA A 112 -7.88 9.77 -2.73
C ALA A 112 -9.34 9.31 -2.53
N PHE A 113 -9.61 8.55 -1.47
CA PHE A 113 -10.97 8.13 -1.13
C PHE A 113 -11.85 9.31 -0.73
N SER A 114 -11.35 10.22 0.12
CA SER A 114 -12.11 11.40 0.54
C SER A 114 -12.58 12.26 -0.64
N LYS A 115 -11.76 12.38 -1.68
CA LYS A 115 -12.10 13.10 -2.92
C LYS A 115 -13.14 12.41 -3.80
N LEU A 116 -13.47 11.15 -3.52
CA LEU A 116 -14.51 10.38 -4.22
C LEU A 116 -15.85 10.38 -3.48
N ILE A 117 -15.90 10.94 -2.28
CA ILE A 117 -17.15 11.13 -1.52
C ILE A 117 -17.89 12.33 -2.11
N PRO A 118 -19.20 12.22 -2.37
CA PRO A 118 -20.01 13.35 -2.85
C PRO A 118 -20.00 14.51 -1.84
N GLU A 119 -19.78 15.74 -2.30
CA GLU A 119 -19.72 16.93 -1.43
C GLU A 119 -21.02 17.21 -0.70
N ASN A 120 -22.16 16.87 -1.31
CA ASN A 120 -23.50 17.12 -0.78
C ASN A 120 -23.99 16.04 0.18
N THR A 121 -23.16 15.07 0.57
CA THR A 121 -23.57 14.06 1.54
C THR A 121 -23.41 14.55 2.97
N ILE A 122 -24.40 14.29 3.79
CA ILE A 122 -24.33 14.52 5.26
C ILE A 122 -23.73 13.32 5.99
N ASP A 123 -23.50 12.21 5.30
CA ASP A 123 -23.13 10.92 5.89
C ASP A 123 -21.66 10.52 5.58
N HIS A 124 -20.75 11.49 5.73
CA HIS A 124 -19.30 11.22 5.54
C HIS A 124 -18.77 10.10 6.42
N ALA A 125 -19.31 9.97 7.64
CA ALA A 125 -18.88 8.96 8.61
C ALA A 125 -19.10 7.54 8.09
N SER A 126 -20.28 7.25 7.49
CA SER A 126 -20.57 5.92 6.91
C SER A 126 -19.64 5.58 5.75
N TYR A 127 -19.27 6.55 4.90
CA TYR A 127 -18.30 6.30 3.84
C TYR A 127 -16.92 5.91 4.39
N PHE A 128 -16.43 6.61 5.41
CA PHE A 128 -15.15 6.25 6.04
C PHE A 128 -15.23 4.94 6.81
N SER A 129 -16.34 4.64 7.46
CA SER A 129 -16.56 3.33 8.10
C SER A 129 -16.47 2.20 7.08
N PHE A 130 -17.03 2.39 5.87
CA PHE A 130 -16.92 1.40 4.80
C PHE A 130 -15.49 1.24 4.27
N TYR A 131 -14.74 2.35 4.20
CA TYR A 131 -13.31 2.32 3.89
C TYR A 131 -12.53 1.52 4.93
N ASP A 132 -12.76 1.80 6.23
CA ASP A 132 -12.06 1.13 7.33
C ASP A 132 -12.43 -0.37 7.40
N VAL A 133 -13.68 -0.75 7.15
CA VAL A 133 -14.07 -2.17 7.02
C VAL A 133 -13.33 -2.83 5.85
N THR A 134 -13.26 -2.16 4.70
CA THR A 134 -12.52 -2.67 3.53
C THR A 134 -11.03 -2.85 3.85
N GLU A 135 -10.44 -1.91 4.60
CA GLU A 135 -9.07 -1.99 5.08
C GLU A 135 -8.87 -3.21 5.98
N LYS A 136 -9.72 -3.40 7.00
CA LYS A 136 -9.60 -4.54 7.93
C LYS A 136 -9.80 -5.89 7.24
N LEU A 137 -10.76 -5.99 6.34
CA LEU A 137 -10.96 -7.21 5.54
C LEU A 137 -9.75 -7.51 4.66
N SER A 138 -9.13 -6.50 4.05
CA SER A 138 -7.92 -6.70 3.24
C SER A 138 -6.74 -7.22 4.07
N ILE A 139 -6.57 -6.75 5.32
CA ILE A 139 -5.55 -7.24 6.24
C ILE A 139 -5.78 -8.74 6.51
N VAL A 140 -6.98 -9.11 6.93
CA VAL A 140 -7.31 -10.49 7.30
C VAL A 140 -7.08 -11.43 6.12
N ILE A 141 -7.62 -11.09 4.95
CA ILE A 141 -7.51 -11.96 3.76
C ILE A 141 -6.07 -12.00 3.23
N GLY A 142 -5.36 -10.87 3.26
CA GLY A 142 -3.97 -10.79 2.80
C GLY A 142 -3.02 -11.62 3.67
N THR A 143 -3.12 -11.48 5.00
CA THR A 143 -2.28 -12.25 5.93
C THR A 143 -2.62 -13.73 5.91
N PHE A 144 -3.91 -14.09 5.80
CA PHE A 144 -4.33 -15.48 5.66
C PHE A 144 -3.79 -16.10 4.36
N ALA A 145 -3.95 -15.41 3.22
CA ALA A 145 -3.44 -15.89 1.94
C ALA A 145 -1.92 -16.08 1.95
N TYR A 146 -1.19 -15.15 2.55
CA TYR A 146 0.26 -15.27 2.72
C TYR A 146 0.64 -16.51 3.53
N GLY A 147 0.03 -16.68 4.72
CA GLY A 147 0.30 -17.81 5.60
C GLY A 147 -0.06 -19.16 4.95
N LEU A 148 -1.18 -19.22 4.21
CA LEU A 148 -1.57 -20.41 3.46
C LEU A 148 -0.53 -20.78 2.38
N ILE A 149 -0.03 -19.80 1.62
CA ILE A 149 0.99 -20.02 0.60
C ILE A 149 2.32 -20.44 1.24
N GLU A 150 2.71 -19.81 2.37
CA GLU A 150 3.88 -20.22 3.14
C GLU A 150 3.76 -21.69 3.58
N GLN A 151 2.60 -22.10 4.10
CA GLN A 151 2.35 -23.46 4.53
C GLN A 151 2.41 -24.47 3.38
N LEU A 152 1.86 -24.13 2.22
CA LEU A 152 1.82 -24.99 1.04
C LEU A 152 3.18 -25.11 0.33
N THR A 153 3.98 -24.04 0.32
CA THR A 153 5.25 -23.97 -0.42
C THR A 153 6.49 -24.18 0.46
N GLY A 154 6.31 -24.10 1.77
CA GLY A 154 7.43 -24.16 2.73
C GLY A 154 8.38 -22.96 2.67
N SER A 155 8.01 -21.86 1.99
CA SER A 155 8.89 -20.71 1.75
C SER A 155 8.15 -19.38 1.85
N MET A 156 8.65 -18.50 2.72
CA MET A 156 8.17 -17.13 2.81
C MET A 156 8.47 -16.32 1.55
N ARG A 157 9.54 -16.66 0.82
CA ARG A 157 9.90 -16.00 -0.44
C ARG A 157 8.82 -16.20 -1.50
N ASN A 158 8.29 -17.43 -1.64
CA ASN A 158 7.19 -17.73 -2.56
C ASN A 158 5.91 -16.99 -2.17
N SER A 159 5.64 -16.86 -0.87
CA SER A 159 4.50 -16.09 -0.37
C SER A 159 4.64 -14.60 -0.71
N THR A 160 5.87 -14.06 -0.64
CA THR A 160 6.13 -12.66 -1.02
C THR A 160 5.90 -12.43 -2.52
N LEU A 161 6.27 -13.40 -3.38
CA LEU A 161 5.94 -13.32 -4.82
C LEU A 161 4.42 -13.34 -5.07
N ALA A 162 3.68 -14.13 -4.29
CA ALA A 162 2.23 -14.17 -4.41
C ALA A 162 1.59 -12.82 -4.07
N LEU A 163 2.17 -12.04 -3.15
CA LEU A 163 1.69 -10.68 -2.88
C LEU A 163 1.80 -9.76 -4.09
N ALA A 164 2.77 -9.97 -4.99
CA ALA A 164 2.88 -9.20 -6.23
C ALA A 164 1.61 -9.32 -7.08
N THR A 165 0.92 -10.47 -7.05
CA THR A 165 -0.34 -10.65 -7.79
C THR A 165 -1.45 -9.73 -7.27
N PHE A 166 -1.52 -9.53 -5.95
CA PHE A 166 -2.49 -8.60 -5.35
C PHE A 166 -2.19 -7.15 -5.75
N PHE A 167 -0.93 -6.76 -5.80
CA PHE A 167 -0.53 -5.44 -6.29
C PHE A 167 -0.86 -5.25 -7.78
N ILE A 168 -0.65 -6.27 -8.60
CA ILE A 168 -1.01 -6.24 -10.04
C ILE A 168 -2.53 -6.07 -10.20
N LEU A 169 -3.34 -6.85 -9.48
CA LEU A 169 -4.80 -6.72 -9.48
C LEU A 169 -5.23 -5.33 -9.00
N GLY A 170 -4.62 -4.84 -7.90
CA GLY A 170 -4.84 -3.49 -7.39
C GLY A 170 -4.54 -2.42 -8.43
N LEU A 171 -3.42 -2.54 -9.15
CA LEU A 171 -3.03 -1.61 -10.22
C LEU A 171 -4.02 -1.63 -11.39
N LEU A 172 -4.49 -2.80 -11.80
CA LEU A 172 -5.47 -2.95 -12.88
C LEU A 172 -6.79 -2.24 -12.53
N PHE A 173 -7.32 -2.46 -11.33
CA PHE A 173 -8.53 -1.77 -10.86
C PHE A 173 -8.30 -0.27 -10.65
N LEU A 174 -7.09 0.14 -10.21
CA LEU A 174 -6.76 1.54 -10.03
C LEU A 174 -6.74 2.28 -11.39
N ARG A 175 -6.21 1.65 -12.44
CA ARG A 175 -6.25 2.19 -13.81
C ARG A 175 -7.67 2.42 -14.30
N GLN A 176 -8.62 1.55 -13.95
CA GLN A 176 -10.04 1.66 -14.32
C GLN A 176 -10.79 2.71 -13.47
N THR A 177 -10.17 3.21 -12.39
CA THR A 177 -10.80 4.22 -11.54
C THR A 177 -10.74 5.59 -12.21
N ASN A 178 -11.89 6.24 -12.32
CA ASN A 178 -11.98 7.62 -12.81
C ASN A 178 -12.09 8.57 -11.62
N PHE A 179 -11.10 9.45 -11.45
CA PHE A 179 -11.08 10.48 -10.41
C PHE A 179 -11.70 11.81 -10.88
N ASN A 180 -12.10 11.92 -12.17
CA ASN A 180 -12.66 13.16 -12.72
C ASN A 180 -14.17 13.30 -12.47
N VAL A 181 -14.79 12.37 -11.77
CA VAL A 181 -16.26 12.29 -11.61
C VAL A 181 -16.83 13.42 -10.73
N ILE A 182 -16.00 14.17 -10.00
CA ILE A 182 -16.48 15.22 -9.09
C ILE A 182 -15.63 16.49 -9.23
N ARG A 183 -15.55 17.03 -10.42
CA ARG A 183 -15.43 18.48 -10.57
C ARG A 183 -16.82 18.97 -10.87
N LEU A 184 -17.52 19.50 -9.85
CA LEU A 184 -18.68 20.33 -10.07
C LEU A 184 -18.26 21.47 -11.01
N PRO A 185 -19.14 21.91 -11.94
CA PRO A 185 -18.91 23.14 -12.66
C PRO A 185 -18.62 24.23 -11.62
N LYS A 186 -17.55 25.00 -11.80
CA LYS A 186 -17.39 26.24 -11.06
C LYS A 186 -18.73 26.93 -11.16
N ALA A 187 -19.35 27.24 -10.01
CA ALA A 187 -20.47 28.16 -9.99
C ALA A 187 -20.00 29.36 -10.78
N GLU A 188 -20.60 29.58 -11.94
CA GLU A 188 -20.49 30.85 -12.64
C GLU A 188 -20.85 31.92 -11.61
N GLU A 189 -19.92 32.80 -11.40
CA GLU A 189 -20.14 34.06 -10.65
C GLU A 189 -21.46 34.64 -11.12
N ALA A 190 -22.49 34.48 -10.29
CA ALA A 190 -23.73 35.24 -10.47
C ALA A 190 -23.36 36.70 -10.26
N ARG A 191 -23.29 37.42 -11.37
CA ARG A 191 -23.35 38.90 -11.39
C ARG A 191 -24.68 39.36 -10.86
#